data_f5418cb6f5d211827fe9fd67c29892ac
#
_entry.id   f5418cb6f5d211827fe9fd67c29892ac
#
_cell.length_a   1.000
_cell.length_b   1.000
_cell.length_c   1.000
_cell.angle_alpha   90.00
_cell.angle_beta   90.00
_cell.angle_gamma   90.00
#
_symmetry.space_group_name_H-M   'P 1'
#
loop_
_entity.id
_entity.type
_entity.pdbx_description
1 polymer ?
#
loop_
_entity_poly.entity_id
_entity_poly.type
_entity_poly.pdbx_seq_one_letter_code
_entity_poly.pdbx_strand_id
1 'polypeptide(L)'
;MKKITLKELTIEEKLRLICGKDVWHTEDLNGKIPFVRMTDSSMGVRMPIDPEKWDGVKPSIAYPSMQILSHSWDLNIVRKYAECVADDCLN
;
A
#
# COMPACT_ATOMS: atom_id res chain seq x y z
N MET A 1 -8.39 -11.48 16.73
CA MET A 1 -8.03 -12.42 15.63
C MET A 1 -7.02 -13.44 16.13
N LYS A 2 -7.19 -14.73 15.79
CA LYS A 2 -6.21 -15.78 16.13
C LYS A 2 -4.92 -15.53 15.36
N LYS A 3 -3.79 -15.48 16.05
CA LYS A 3 -2.46 -15.33 15.43
C LYS A 3 -2.10 -16.64 14.74
N ILE A 4 -2.01 -16.63 13.41
CA ILE A 4 -1.64 -17.78 12.59
C ILE A 4 -0.13 -17.76 12.37
N THR A 5 0.51 -18.91 12.52
CA THR A 5 1.93 -19.08 12.28
C THR A 5 2.19 -19.70 10.89
N LEU A 6 3.37 -19.50 10.31
CA LEU A 6 3.77 -20.10 9.04
C LEU A 6 3.70 -21.63 9.05
N LYS A 7 3.82 -22.27 10.22
CA LYS A 7 3.74 -23.75 10.35
C LYS A 7 2.32 -24.27 10.13
N GLU A 8 1.30 -23.44 10.35
CA GLU A 8 -0.12 -23.81 10.18
C GLU A 8 -0.61 -23.63 8.73
N LEU A 9 0.26 -23.13 7.84
CA LEU A 9 -0.06 -22.92 6.43
C LEU A 9 0.46 -24.08 5.57
N THR A 10 -0.36 -24.48 4.61
CA THR A 10 0.05 -25.43 3.56
C THR A 10 1.10 -24.79 2.63
N ILE A 11 1.77 -25.62 1.83
CA ILE A 11 2.71 -25.11 0.81
C ILE A 11 1.99 -24.23 -0.22
N GLU A 12 0.79 -24.62 -0.64
CA GLU A 12 -0.03 -23.85 -1.57
C GLU A 12 -0.42 -22.49 -1.00
N GLU A 13 -0.86 -22.42 0.25
CA GLU A 13 -1.15 -21.16 0.93
C GLU A 13 0.08 -20.25 1.03
N LYS A 14 1.25 -20.82 1.30
CA LYS A 14 2.52 -20.06 1.31
C LYS A 14 2.88 -19.50 -0.06
N LEU A 15 2.68 -20.27 -1.13
CA LEU A 15 2.90 -19.79 -2.50
C LEU A 15 1.94 -18.66 -2.86
N ARG A 16 0.66 -18.76 -2.49
CA ARG A 16 -0.32 -17.69 -2.69
C ARG A 16 0.08 -16.40 -1.98
N LEU A 17 0.61 -16.47 -0.75
CA LEU A 17 1.11 -15.30 -0.03
C LEU A 17 2.27 -14.59 -0.74
N ILE A 18 3.14 -15.33 -1.42
CA ILE A 18 4.25 -14.75 -2.19
C ILE A 18 3.74 -14.04 -3.46
N CYS A 19 2.73 -14.61 -4.12
CA CYS A 19 2.17 -14.04 -5.35
C CYS A 19 1.29 -12.80 -5.10
N GLY A 20 0.66 -12.71 -3.92
CA GLY A 20 -0.39 -11.72 -3.65
C GLY A 20 -1.72 -12.09 -4.30
N LYS A 21 -2.78 -11.32 -4.02
CA LYS A 21 -4.14 -11.56 -4.52
C LYS A 21 -4.39 -10.84 -5.84
N ASP A 22 -4.02 -9.58 -5.89
CA ASP A 22 -4.13 -8.71 -7.06
C ASP A 22 -3.08 -7.59 -6.97
N VAL A 23 -3.14 -6.59 -7.87
CA VAL A 23 -2.17 -5.47 -7.91
C VAL A 23 -2.25 -4.54 -6.70
N TRP A 24 -3.33 -4.60 -5.93
CA TRP A 24 -3.58 -3.69 -4.81
C TRP A 24 -3.61 -4.38 -3.44
N HIS A 25 -3.73 -5.70 -3.40
CA HIS A 25 -3.94 -6.42 -2.16
C HIS A 25 -2.98 -7.59 -1.99
N THR A 26 -2.51 -7.77 -0.77
CA THR A 26 -1.88 -9.02 -0.39
C THR A 26 -2.92 -10.14 -0.30
N GLU A 27 -2.49 -11.38 -0.38
CA GLU A 27 -3.37 -12.54 -0.23
C GLU A 27 -3.95 -12.61 1.19
N ASP A 28 -5.24 -12.93 1.31
CA ASP A 28 -5.95 -13.10 2.57
C ASP A 28 -6.25 -14.57 2.94
N LEU A 29 -5.92 -15.49 2.04
CA LEU A 29 -6.20 -16.93 2.18
C LEU A 29 -7.67 -17.23 2.50
N ASN A 30 -8.59 -16.59 1.76
CA ASN A 30 -10.04 -16.68 1.95
C ASN A 30 -10.48 -16.22 3.36
N GLY A 31 -9.90 -15.11 3.83
CA GLY A 31 -10.22 -14.53 5.14
C GLY A 31 -9.51 -15.19 6.33
N LYS A 32 -8.58 -16.11 6.07
CA LYS A 32 -7.78 -16.76 7.13
C LYS A 32 -6.81 -15.79 7.81
N ILE A 33 -6.30 -14.82 7.03
CA ILE A 33 -5.43 -13.74 7.50
C ILE A 33 -5.93 -12.39 6.98
N PRO A 34 -5.61 -11.26 7.62
CA PRO A 34 -5.95 -9.95 7.08
C PRO A 34 -5.12 -9.66 5.83
N PHE A 35 -5.73 -9.10 4.81
CA PHE A 35 -5.01 -8.53 3.69
C PHE A 35 -4.48 -7.14 4.03
N VAL A 36 -3.42 -6.74 3.35
CA VAL A 36 -2.91 -5.36 3.35
C VAL A 36 -3.21 -4.77 1.99
N ARG A 37 -3.82 -3.59 1.97
CA ARG A 37 -4.00 -2.82 0.74
C ARG A 37 -2.76 -1.99 0.48
N MET A 38 -2.29 -2.02 -0.76
CA MET A 38 -1.16 -1.24 -1.25
C MET A 38 -1.66 -0.19 -2.23
N THR A 39 -0.91 0.89 -2.37
CA THR A 39 -1.23 1.94 -3.34
C THR A 39 0.05 2.63 -3.80
N ASP A 40 -0.01 3.27 -4.96
CA ASP A 40 1.07 4.11 -5.45
C ASP A 40 1.05 5.47 -4.77
N SER A 41 2.23 6.05 -4.57
CA SER A 41 2.35 7.34 -3.90
C SER A 41 3.63 8.09 -4.27
N SER A 42 3.84 8.39 -5.55
CA SER A 42 5.01 9.18 -5.97
C SER A 42 4.85 10.68 -5.76
N MET A 43 3.64 11.22 -5.94
CA MET A 43 3.29 12.63 -5.75
C MET A 43 1.92 12.79 -5.06
N GLY A 44 1.58 11.87 -4.18
CA GLY A 44 0.29 11.76 -3.52
C GLY A 44 -0.33 10.37 -3.67
N VAL A 45 -1.25 10.04 -2.78
CA VAL A 45 -1.87 8.71 -2.75
C VAL A 45 -2.74 8.50 -3.99
N ARG A 46 -2.44 7.46 -4.75
CA ARG A 46 -3.22 7.06 -5.92
C ARG A 46 -4.08 5.84 -5.58
N MET A 47 -5.33 6.08 -5.24
CA MET A 47 -6.26 5.03 -4.90
C MET A 47 -7.31 4.87 -6.00
N PRO A 48 -7.38 3.75 -6.72
CA PRO A 48 -8.39 3.55 -7.74
C PRO A 48 -9.79 3.52 -7.12
N ILE A 49 -10.77 4.07 -7.83
CA ILE A 49 -12.20 4.00 -7.44
C ILE A 49 -12.66 2.56 -7.52
N ASP A 50 -12.36 1.90 -8.64
CA ASP A 50 -12.62 0.49 -8.88
C ASP A 50 -11.28 -0.20 -9.18
N PRO A 51 -10.76 -1.03 -8.26
CA PRO A 51 -9.48 -1.72 -8.45
C PRO A 51 -9.44 -2.66 -9.66
N GLU A 52 -10.59 -3.19 -10.09
CA GLU A 52 -10.66 -4.12 -11.21
C GLU A 52 -10.66 -3.43 -12.57
N LYS A 53 -11.24 -2.23 -12.64
CA LYS A 53 -11.42 -1.52 -13.91
C LYS A 53 -10.32 -0.54 -14.28
N TRP A 54 -9.46 -0.19 -13.34
CA TRP A 54 -8.45 0.86 -13.53
C TRP A 54 -9.03 2.21 -13.99
N ASP A 55 -10.31 2.41 -13.70
CA ASP A 55 -11.08 3.58 -14.15
C ASP A 55 -11.21 4.58 -13.01
N GLY A 56 -10.59 5.74 -13.20
CA GLY A 56 -10.60 6.82 -12.23
C GLY A 56 -9.80 6.56 -10.97
N VAL A 57 -9.48 7.65 -10.27
CA VAL A 57 -8.82 7.64 -8.96
C VAL A 57 -9.60 8.51 -8.00
N LYS A 58 -9.58 8.16 -6.73
CA LYS A 58 -10.14 9.00 -5.68
C LYS A 58 -9.38 10.32 -5.63
N PRO A 59 -10.05 11.45 -5.32
CA PRO A 59 -9.35 12.69 -5.05
C PRO A 59 -8.31 12.51 -3.95
N SER A 60 -7.13 13.07 -4.15
CA SER A 60 -6.04 13.05 -3.18
C SER A 60 -5.25 14.36 -3.22
N ILE A 61 -4.41 14.57 -2.23
CA ILE A 61 -3.52 15.73 -2.17
C ILE A 61 -2.31 15.47 -3.07
N ALA A 62 -1.96 16.47 -3.90
CA ALA A 62 -0.74 16.44 -4.70
C ALA A 62 0.42 16.99 -3.88
N TYR A 63 1.49 16.22 -3.77
CA TYR A 63 2.73 16.58 -3.11
C TYR A 63 3.85 16.88 -4.11
N PRO A 64 4.93 17.55 -3.68
CA PRO A 64 6.12 17.73 -4.49
C PRO A 64 6.71 16.39 -4.95
N SER A 65 7.35 16.37 -6.12
CA SER A 65 8.00 15.16 -6.62
C SER A 65 9.17 14.72 -5.71
N MET A 66 9.47 13.42 -5.74
CA MET A 66 10.60 12.85 -4.99
C MET A 66 11.94 13.50 -5.36
N GLN A 67 12.09 13.94 -6.63
CA GLN A 67 13.29 14.66 -7.06
C GLN A 67 13.44 15.99 -6.33
N ILE A 68 12.37 16.77 -6.19
CA ILE A 68 12.40 18.04 -5.46
C ILE A 68 12.74 17.78 -3.99
N LEU A 69 12.16 16.74 -3.38
CA LEU A 69 12.46 16.36 -2.01
C LEU A 69 13.94 15.97 -1.83
N SER A 70 14.49 15.20 -2.76
CA SER A 70 15.91 14.81 -2.71
C SER A 70 16.87 15.99 -2.84
N HIS A 71 16.51 17.02 -3.61
CA HIS A 71 17.29 18.24 -3.74
C HIS A 71 17.28 19.15 -2.51
N SER A 72 16.35 18.93 -1.58
CA SER A 72 16.32 19.70 -0.32
C SER A 72 17.49 19.39 0.61
N TRP A 73 18.07 18.19 0.53
CA TRP A 73 19.09 17.67 1.44
C TRP A 73 18.68 17.75 2.92
N ASP A 74 17.38 17.88 3.19
CA ASP A 74 16.81 18.00 4.53
C ASP A 74 15.95 16.79 4.88
N LEU A 75 16.47 15.94 5.76
CA LEU A 75 15.78 14.73 6.21
C LEU A 75 14.48 15.03 6.98
N ASN A 76 14.34 16.20 7.59
CA ASN A 76 13.12 16.57 8.30
C ASN A 76 11.98 16.84 7.32
N ILE A 77 12.26 17.48 6.18
CA ILE A 77 11.29 17.70 5.10
C ILE A 77 10.85 16.35 4.54
N VAL A 78 11.80 15.44 4.28
CA VAL A 78 11.48 14.09 3.78
C VAL A 78 10.60 13.31 4.77
N ARG A 79 10.93 13.39 6.07
CA ARG A 79 10.11 12.76 7.12
C ARG A 79 8.70 13.35 7.17
N LYS A 80 8.59 14.68 7.13
CA LYS A 80 7.29 15.36 7.14
C LYS A 80 6.44 14.98 5.92
N TYR A 81 7.06 14.88 4.76
CA TYR A 81 6.40 14.36 3.57
C TYR A 81 5.83 12.95 3.79
N ALA A 82 6.65 12.03 4.31
CA ALA A 82 6.22 10.66 4.57
C ALA A 82 5.06 10.59 5.59
N GLU A 83 5.08 11.41 6.63
CA GLU A 83 4.00 11.53 7.61
C GLU A 83 2.70 11.99 6.94
N CYS A 84 2.75 13.04 6.10
CA CYS A 84 1.57 13.54 5.39
C CYS A 84 0.98 12.47 4.45
N VAL A 85 1.81 11.76 3.69
CA VAL A 85 1.34 10.68 2.81
C VAL A 85 0.74 9.53 3.62
N ALA A 86 1.32 9.19 4.77
CA ALA A 86 0.77 8.15 5.65
C ALA A 86 -0.60 8.56 6.21
N ASP A 87 -0.77 9.82 6.61
CA ASP A 87 -2.05 10.34 7.08
C ASP A 87 -3.13 10.29 5.99
N ASP A 88 -2.77 10.62 4.74
CA ASP A 88 -3.69 10.51 3.60
C ASP A 88 -4.11 9.06 3.30
N CYS A 89 -3.23 8.09 3.57
CA CYS A 89 -3.57 6.66 3.43
C CYS A 89 -4.55 6.16 4.48
N LEU A 90 -4.65 6.84 5.63
CA LEU A 90 -5.53 6.46 6.74
C LEU A 90 -6.93 7.05 6.62
N ASN A 91 -7.12 8.09 5.80
CA ASN A 91 -8.39 8.79 5.55
C ASN A 91 -9.04 8.36 4.23
#